data_ae8609ccff38a431a47cb68e221232ed
#
_entry.id   ae8609ccff38a431a47cb68e221232ed
#
_cell.length_a   1.000
_cell.length_b   1.000
_cell.length_c   1.000
_cell.angle_alpha   90.00
_cell.angle_beta   90.00
_cell.angle_gamma   90.00
#
_symmetry.space_group_name_H-M   'P 1'
#
loop_
_entity.id
_entity.type
_entity.pdbx_description
1 polymer ?
#
loop_
_entity_poly.entity_id
_entity_poly.type
_entity_poly.pdbx_seq_one_letter_code
_entity_poly.pdbx_strand_id
1 'polypeptide(L)'
;RTLLDLLAKSEMIPVIAPVAPGRDGATYNINADTFAGAIAGALNATRLLFLTDVPGVLDKNKELIKELTVSQARALIKDGTISGGMIPKVETCIEAIKAGVQGVVILNGKTAHSVLLEIFTEGAGTLIVP
;
A
#
# COMPACT_ATOMS: atom_id res chain seq x y z
N ARG A 1 -4.25 10.02 15.29
CA ARG A 1 -5.42 9.13 15.17
C ARG A 1 -6.72 9.88 15.40
N THR A 2 -6.91 10.51 16.58
CA THR A 2 -8.16 11.20 16.96
C THR A 2 -8.69 12.19 15.90
N LEU A 3 -7.80 12.99 15.28
CA LEU A 3 -8.19 13.93 14.23
C LEU A 3 -8.70 13.19 12.97
N LEU A 4 -8.03 12.13 12.54
CA LEU A 4 -8.44 11.34 11.37
C LEU A 4 -9.78 10.63 11.62
N ASP A 5 -9.97 10.08 12.82
CA ASP A 5 -11.23 9.46 13.23
C ASP A 5 -12.39 10.48 13.21
N LEU A 6 -12.11 11.72 13.65
CA LEU A 6 -13.09 12.80 13.62
C LEU A 6 -13.47 13.21 12.19
N LEU A 7 -12.47 13.39 11.32
CA LEU A 7 -12.68 13.74 9.92
C LEU A 7 -13.47 12.65 9.17
N ALA A 8 -13.15 11.39 9.38
CA ALA A 8 -13.85 10.26 8.78
C ALA A 8 -15.32 10.20 9.22
N LYS A 9 -15.62 10.50 10.51
CA LYS A 9 -16.99 10.58 11.02
C LYS A 9 -17.78 11.78 10.50
N SER A 10 -17.09 12.80 10.01
CA SER A 10 -17.70 14.04 9.46
C SER A 10 -17.95 13.93 7.94
N GLU A 11 -17.93 12.74 7.36
CA GLU A 11 -18.07 12.48 5.91
C GLU A 11 -17.02 13.22 5.05
N MET A 12 -15.89 13.62 5.66
CA MET A 12 -14.77 14.24 4.97
C MET A 12 -13.72 13.20 4.58
N ILE A 13 -13.16 13.36 3.38
CA ILE A 13 -12.01 12.57 2.93
C ILE A 13 -10.73 13.36 3.23
N PRO A 14 -9.94 12.97 4.25
CA PRO A 14 -8.70 13.66 4.55
C PRO A 14 -7.66 13.40 3.46
N VAL A 15 -7.07 14.45 2.92
CA VAL A 15 -5.93 14.38 2.00
C VAL A 15 -4.70 14.84 2.76
N ILE A 16 -3.68 13.96 2.86
CA ILE A 16 -2.52 14.16 3.71
C ILE A 16 -1.26 14.16 2.86
N ALA A 17 -0.51 15.26 2.88
CA ALA A 17 0.80 15.32 2.24
C ALA A 17 1.86 14.58 3.08
N PRO A 18 2.83 13.87 2.46
CA PRO A 18 3.89 13.16 3.18
C PRO A 18 4.99 14.14 3.65
N VAL A 19 4.60 15.13 4.42
CA VAL A 19 5.48 16.19 4.97
C VAL A 19 5.21 16.33 6.45
N ALA A 20 6.25 16.33 7.27
CA ALA A 20 6.13 16.46 8.71
C ALA A 20 7.24 17.33 9.31
N PRO A 21 6.95 18.08 10.39
CA PRO A 21 7.99 18.77 11.14
C PRO A 21 8.81 17.76 11.97
N GLY A 22 10.11 17.91 11.95
CA GLY A 22 11.01 17.21 12.83
C GLY A 22 11.06 17.84 14.23
N ARG A 23 11.63 17.12 15.19
CA ARG A 23 11.84 17.64 16.57
C ARG A 23 12.85 18.79 16.62
N ASP A 24 13.67 18.91 15.61
CA ASP A 24 14.64 20.00 15.39
C ASP A 24 14.02 21.26 14.76
N GLY A 25 12.72 21.25 14.49
CA GLY A 25 12.00 22.33 13.83
C GLY A 25 12.14 22.37 12.30
N ALA A 26 12.92 21.46 11.70
CA ALA A 26 13.02 21.35 10.25
C ALA A 26 11.79 20.64 9.65
N THR A 27 11.49 20.93 8.39
CA THR A 27 10.43 20.25 7.64
C THR A 27 11.03 19.11 6.81
N TYR A 28 10.47 17.91 6.95
CA TYR A 28 10.93 16.72 6.26
C TYR A 28 9.90 16.26 5.23
N ASN A 29 10.38 15.99 4.02
CA ASN A 29 9.64 15.24 3.03
C ASN A 29 9.86 13.75 3.30
N ILE A 30 8.78 13.00 3.45
CA ILE A 30 8.80 11.58 3.80
C ILE A 30 8.43 10.76 2.55
N ASN A 31 9.02 9.58 2.40
CA ASN A 31 8.59 8.66 1.34
C ASN A 31 7.08 8.37 1.48
N ALA A 32 6.33 8.58 0.40
CA ALA A 32 4.87 8.51 0.41
C ALA A 32 4.33 7.12 0.79
N ASP A 33 4.97 6.05 0.30
CA ASP A 33 4.56 4.67 0.59
C ASP A 33 4.75 4.36 2.08
N THR A 34 5.92 4.71 2.64
CA THR A 34 6.21 4.55 4.07
C THR A 34 5.25 5.36 4.94
N PHE A 35 4.95 6.59 4.54
CA PHE A 35 4.03 7.46 5.26
C PHE A 35 2.60 6.93 5.26
N ALA A 36 2.11 6.50 4.08
CA ALA A 36 0.79 5.90 3.94
C ALA A 36 0.67 4.59 4.76
N GLY A 37 1.69 3.74 4.74
CA GLY A 37 1.75 2.52 5.54
C GLY A 37 1.66 2.79 7.04
N ALA A 38 2.39 3.80 7.53
CA ALA A 38 2.35 4.20 8.94
C ALA A 38 0.97 4.72 9.38
N ILE A 39 0.33 5.54 8.54
CA ILE A 39 -1.03 6.04 8.81
C ILE A 39 -2.04 4.89 8.80
N ALA A 40 -1.99 4.03 7.79
CA ALA A 40 -2.90 2.89 7.68
C ALA A 40 -2.77 1.95 8.87
N GLY A 41 -1.55 1.64 9.31
CA GLY A 41 -1.30 0.85 10.52
C GLY A 41 -1.85 1.51 11.78
N ALA A 42 -1.61 2.82 11.98
CA ALA A 42 -2.13 3.56 13.14
C ALA A 42 -3.65 3.62 13.19
N LEU A 43 -4.33 3.53 12.05
CA LEU A 43 -5.79 3.47 11.94
C LEU A 43 -6.35 2.05 12.03
N ASN A 44 -5.53 1.02 12.01
CA ASN A 44 -5.92 -0.38 11.80
C ASN A 44 -6.80 -0.52 10.54
N ALA A 45 -6.33 0.05 9.44
CA ALA A 45 -7.08 0.10 8.20
C ALA A 45 -7.38 -1.31 7.68
N THR A 46 -8.59 -1.52 7.18
CA THR A 46 -8.98 -2.78 6.53
C THR A 46 -8.23 -2.96 5.21
N ARG A 47 -8.01 -1.87 4.47
CA ARG A 47 -7.30 -1.86 3.19
C ARG A 47 -6.38 -0.65 3.09
N LEU A 48 -5.21 -0.88 2.50
CA LEU A 48 -4.30 0.16 2.01
C LEU A 48 -4.10 -0.05 0.52
N LEU A 49 -4.30 0.97 -0.28
CA LEU A 49 -4.14 0.91 -1.74
C LEU A 49 -2.93 1.74 -2.15
N PHE A 50 -1.91 1.09 -2.71
CA PHE A 50 -0.78 1.76 -3.35
C PHE A 50 -1.04 1.93 -4.85
N LEU A 51 -1.32 3.16 -5.27
CA LEU A 51 -1.44 3.52 -6.66
C LEU A 51 -0.05 3.79 -7.23
N THR A 52 0.36 2.99 -8.19
CA THR A 52 1.70 3.00 -8.79
C THR A 52 1.58 3.02 -10.33
N ASP A 53 2.68 2.96 -11.02
CA ASP A 53 2.75 2.90 -12.49
C ASP A 53 2.85 1.47 -13.05
N VAL A 54 2.73 0.46 -12.18
CA VAL A 54 2.74 -0.95 -12.55
C VAL A 54 1.42 -1.63 -12.17
N PRO A 55 1.01 -2.70 -12.87
CA PRO A 55 -0.28 -3.36 -12.62
C PRO A 55 -0.34 -4.05 -11.24
N GLY A 56 0.77 -4.43 -10.68
CA GLY A 56 0.92 -5.21 -9.45
C GLY A 56 2.17 -6.06 -9.49
N VAL A 57 2.19 -7.14 -8.74
CA VAL A 57 3.26 -8.14 -8.75
C VAL A 57 3.04 -9.11 -9.90
N LEU A 58 4.07 -9.32 -10.72
CA LEU A 58 4.04 -10.26 -11.82
C LEU A 58 4.81 -11.53 -11.46
N ASP A 59 4.36 -12.66 -11.98
CA ASP A 59 5.06 -13.93 -11.93
C ASP A 59 6.20 -14.02 -12.97
N LYS A 60 6.87 -15.18 -13.05
CA LYS A 60 7.96 -15.43 -14.01
C LYS A 60 7.49 -15.40 -15.48
N ASN A 61 6.20 -15.59 -15.72
CA ASN A 61 5.58 -15.53 -17.07
C ASN A 61 5.06 -14.11 -17.39
N LYS A 62 5.29 -13.13 -16.48
CA LYS A 62 4.77 -11.76 -16.56
C LYS A 62 3.25 -11.66 -16.43
N GLU A 63 2.62 -12.66 -15.82
CA GLU A 63 1.21 -12.64 -15.48
C GLU A 63 0.99 -12.02 -14.11
N LEU A 64 -0.11 -11.28 -13.96
CA LEU A 64 -0.46 -10.63 -12.69
C LEU A 64 -0.83 -11.66 -11.63
N ILE A 65 -0.12 -11.62 -10.51
CA ILE A 65 -0.50 -12.39 -9.32
C ILE A 65 -1.57 -11.61 -8.57
N LYS A 66 -2.78 -12.16 -8.50
CA LYS A 66 -3.92 -11.48 -7.89
C LYS A 66 -3.84 -11.38 -6.37
N GLU A 67 -3.33 -12.42 -5.73
CA GLU A 67 -3.22 -12.48 -4.27
C GLU A 67 -1.94 -13.17 -3.83
N LEU A 68 -1.34 -12.67 -2.76
CA LEU A 68 -0.13 -13.21 -2.13
C LEU A 68 -0.26 -13.11 -0.61
N THR A 69 0.16 -14.15 0.09
CA THR A 69 0.47 -14.00 1.52
C THR A 69 1.83 -13.35 1.72
N VAL A 70 2.08 -12.79 2.91
CA VAL A 70 3.40 -12.25 3.29
C VAL A 70 4.51 -13.29 3.10
N SER A 71 4.24 -14.56 3.42
CA SER A 71 5.21 -15.64 3.26
C SER A 71 5.52 -15.93 1.78
N GLN A 72 4.51 -15.95 0.92
CA GLN A 72 4.68 -16.10 -0.52
C GLN A 72 5.44 -14.92 -1.14
N ALA A 73 5.08 -13.69 -0.76
CA ALA A 73 5.77 -12.49 -1.22
C ALA A 73 7.27 -12.53 -0.88
N ARG A 74 7.64 -12.95 0.33
CA ARG A 74 9.05 -13.14 0.73
C ARG A 74 9.76 -14.24 -0.06
N ALA A 75 9.07 -15.35 -0.35
CA ALA A 75 9.63 -16.42 -1.17
C ALA A 75 9.91 -15.92 -2.60
N LEU A 76 9.01 -15.13 -3.19
CA LEU A 76 9.18 -14.55 -4.52
C LEU A 76 10.28 -13.47 -4.58
N ILE A 77 10.54 -12.75 -3.50
CA ILE A 77 11.73 -11.88 -3.38
C ILE A 77 12.99 -12.73 -3.37
N LYS A 78 13.01 -13.79 -2.56
CA LYS A 78 14.18 -14.65 -2.40
C LYS A 78 14.55 -15.41 -3.68
N ASP A 79 13.57 -15.83 -4.47
CA ASP A 79 13.79 -16.57 -5.72
C ASP A 79 14.01 -15.66 -6.93
N GLY A 80 14.00 -14.33 -6.74
CA GLY A 80 14.24 -13.30 -7.75
C GLY A 80 13.07 -13.01 -8.69
N THR A 81 11.89 -13.60 -8.48
CA THR A 81 10.66 -13.28 -9.23
C THR A 81 10.26 -11.84 -8.97
N ILE A 82 10.24 -11.42 -7.70
CA ILE A 82 10.12 -10.01 -7.32
C ILE A 82 11.53 -9.41 -7.28
N SER A 83 11.78 -8.40 -8.11
CA SER A 83 13.10 -7.80 -8.27
C SER A 83 13.04 -6.28 -8.45
N GLY A 84 14.20 -5.63 -8.41
CA GLY A 84 14.34 -4.21 -8.69
C GLY A 84 13.47 -3.32 -7.79
N GLY A 85 12.82 -2.34 -8.39
CA GLY A 85 11.97 -1.36 -7.68
C GLY A 85 10.70 -1.94 -7.06
N MET A 86 10.32 -3.19 -7.37
CA MET A 86 9.18 -3.85 -6.75
C MET A 86 9.50 -4.35 -5.33
N ILE A 87 10.77 -4.70 -5.05
CA ILE A 87 11.19 -5.17 -3.72
C ILE A 87 10.81 -4.18 -2.61
N PRO A 88 11.22 -2.90 -2.64
CA PRO A 88 10.89 -1.96 -1.59
C PRO A 88 9.37 -1.70 -1.47
N LYS A 89 8.62 -1.78 -2.57
CA LYS A 89 7.16 -1.66 -2.51
C LYS A 89 6.52 -2.83 -1.75
N VAL A 90 6.91 -4.05 -2.09
CA VAL A 90 6.40 -5.25 -1.40
C VAL A 90 6.83 -5.28 0.06
N GLU A 91 8.06 -4.86 0.37
CA GLU A 91 8.52 -4.73 1.76
C GLU A 91 7.69 -3.72 2.54
N THR A 92 7.36 -2.56 1.95
CA THR A 92 6.47 -1.58 2.58
C THR A 92 5.07 -2.14 2.82
N CYS A 93 4.53 -2.94 1.89
CA CYS A 93 3.27 -3.66 2.10
C CYS A 93 3.34 -4.61 3.30
N ILE A 94 4.42 -5.39 3.39
CA ILE A 94 4.65 -6.33 4.50
C ILE A 94 4.73 -5.59 5.85
N GLU A 95 5.43 -4.47 5.90
CA GLU A 95 5.52 -3.66 7.12
C GLU A 95 4.17 -3.04 7.52
N ALA A 96 3.37 -2.58 6.56
CA ALA A 96 2.01 -2.09 6.82
C ALA A 96 1.11 -3.20 7.41
N ILE A 97 1.19 -4.42 6.88
CA ILE A 97 0.47 -5.60 7.41
C ILE A 97 0.91 -5.92 8.84
N LYS A 98 2.22 -5.93 9.11
CA LYS A 98 2.74 -6.11 10.47
C LYS A 98 2.27 -5.03 11.44
N ALA A 99 2.05 -3.81 10.95
CA ALA A 99 1.52 -2.71 11.73
C ALA A 99 0.00 -2.80 11.97
N GLY A 100 -0.69 -3.82 11.45
CA GLY A 100 -2.10 -4.10 11.72
C GLY A 100 -3.05 -3.86 10.54
N VAL A 101 -2.56 -3.48 9.36
CA VAL A 101 -3.38 -3.39 8.14
C VAL A 101 -3.79 -4.80 7.70
N GLN A 102 -5.08 -5.02 7.42
CA GLN A 102 -5.60 -6.36 7.11
C GLN A 102 -5.29 -6.82 5.67
N GLY A 103 -5.06 -5.88 4.76
CA GLY A 103 -4.64 -6.18 3.39
C GLY A 103 -4.12 -4.95 2.67
N VAL A 104 -3.09 -5.13 1.86
CA VAL A 104 -2.48 -4.07 1.07
C VAL A 104 -2.53 -4.43 -0.40
N VAL A 105 -2.98 -3.50 -1.23
CA VAL A 105 -3.09 -3.71 -2.68
C VAL A 105 -2.10 -2.83 -3.41
N ILE A 106 -1.38 -3.41 -4.35
CA ILE A 106 -0.58 -2.69 -5.34
C ILE A 106 -1.36 -2.70 -6.66
N LEU A 107 -1.69 -1.52 -7.20
CA LEU A 107 -2.46 -1.40 -8.43
C LEU A 107 -1.99 -0.24 -9.30
N ASN A 108 -2.35 -0.31 -10.60
CA ASN A 108 -1.97 0.73 -11.54
C ASN A 108 -2.88 1.96 -11.41
N GLY A 109 -2.32 3.05 -10.87
CA GLY A 109 -3.03 4.33 -10.73
C GLY A 109 -3.30 5.06 -12.05
N LYS A 110 -2.68 4.64 -13.16
CA LYS A 110 -2.94 5.20 -14.50
C LYS A 110 -4.17 4.58 -15.17
N THR A 111 -4.66 3.46 -14.67
CA THR A 111 -5.90 2.84 -15.14
C THR A 111 -7.09 3.67 -14.69
N ALA A 112 -7.96 4.04 -15.63
CA ALA A 112 -9.16 4.80 -15.31
C ALA A 112 -10.01 4.04 -14.27
N HIS A 113 -10.44 4.75 -13.22
CA HIS A 113 -11.26 4.22 -12.14
C HIS A 113 -10.64 3.03 -11.38
N SER A 114 -9.31 2.90 -11.36
CA SER A 114 -8.61 1.74 -10.75
C SER A 114 -9.02 1.48 -9.30
N VAL A 115 -9.22 2.52 -8.50
CA VAL A 115 -9.69 2.39 -7.10
C VAL A 115 -11.10 1.80 -7.03
N LEU A 116 -12.01 2.25 -7.89
CA LEU A 116 -13.38 1.72 -7.94
C LEU A 116 -13.40 0.27 -8.42
N LEU A 117 -12.61 -0.05 -9.43
CA LEU A 117 -12.44 -1.42 -9.91
C LEU A 117 -11.89 -2.33 -8.82
N GLU A 118 -10.91 -1.87 -8.04
CA GLU A 118 -10.35 -2.66 -6.95
C GLU A 118 -11.37 -2.91 -5.83
N ILE A 119 -12.17 -1.91 -5.46
CA ILE A 119 -13.10 -2.01 -4.32
C ILE A 119 -14.39 -2.75 -4.68
N PHE A 120 -14.89 -2.60 -5.91
CA PHE A 120 -16.23 -3.05 -6.29
C PHE A 120 -16.25 -4.23 -7.28
N THR A 121 -15.09 -4.79 -7.66
CA THR A 121 -14.99 -5.94 -8.55
C THR A 121 -14.10 -7.05 -7.94
N GLU A 122 -13.63 -7.99 -8.78
CA GLU A 122 -12.68 -9.04 -8.40
C GLU A 122 -11.26 -8.53 -8.11
N GLY A 123 -11.08 -7.19 -8.14
CA GLY A 123 -9.79 -6.54 -7.95
C GLY A 123 -9.04 -6.30 -9.27
N ALA A 124 -8.26 -5.23 -9.30
CA ALA A 124 -7.49 -4.79 -10.45
C ALA A 124 -5.97 -4.92 -10.26
N GLY A 125 -5.52 -5.18 -9.02
CA GLY A 125 -4.13 -5.22 -8.62
C GLY A 125 -3.69 -6.54 -7.99
N THR A 126 -2.62 -6.48 -7.21
CA THR A 126 -2.15 -7.57 -6.35
C THR A 126 -2.48 -7.27 -4.90
N LEU A 127 -3.32 -8.09 -4.29
CA LEU A 127 -3.61 -8.07 -2.87
C LEU A 127 -2.54 -8.84 -2.08
N ILE A 128 -1.97 -8.22 -1.06
CA ILE A 128 -1.07 -8.88 -0.10
C ILE A 128 -1.80 -8.97 1.24
N VAL A 129 -1.85 -10.18 1.80
CA VAL A 129 -2.53 -10.50 3.07
C VAL A 129 -1.55 -11.11 4.08
N PRO A 130 -1.89 -11.16 5.37
CA PRO A 130 -1.08 -11.79 6.42
C PRO A 130 -0.61 -13.21 6.12
#